data_8ff3dac7c421f583e56236424e13b42b
#
_entry.id   8ff3dac7c421f583e56236424e13b42b
#
_cell.length_a   1.000
_cell.length_b   1.000
_cell.length_c   1.000
_cell.angle_alpha   90.00
_cell.angle_beta   90.00
_cell.angle_gamma   90.00
#
_symmetry.space_group_name_H-M   'P 1'
#
loop_
_entity.id
_entity.type
_entity.pdbx_description
1 polymer ?
#
loop_
_entity_poly.entity_id
_entity_poly.type
_entity_poly.pdbx_seq_one_letter_code
_entity_poly.pdbx_strand_id
1 'polypeptide(L)'
;MAKRSLIVFALTLVLVTSAVPVRHVHGILMTPDEVAMLDASSRDDDGQSKGDNTFVRVLKAPIKAIGRLFGVGKKDENKPERLSRKDVKKFESVGAAKVVDARTTGFETPAATAATENAAVVDPALVPARENLERGRALINSGNAADAIAFLSTAVSADPKLHEGYSLLGVAYEMKGMRDRAFESFEKAVKADGNNGEYLNNLGFLYFKNGDNDNAAKYLKRAVKVAPQAQRYWNNLGLVQAQRAKFDEAYDCFVRAVGEYEGHINVANRSQAMGYDKTAIKHLEQARVMRPATAEVLLRLAVLYKRTGNDELAADANKALVAAKSQANATKE
;
A
#
# COMPACT_ATOMS: atom_id res chain seq x y z
N MET A 1 -38.06 -8.53 -32.75
CA MET A 1 -37.63 -8.80 -31.33
C MET A 1 -36.22 -9.42 -31.18
N ALA A 2 -35.46 -9.61 -32.26
CA ALA A 2 -34.15 -10.28 -32.20
C ALA A 2 -32.93 -9.34 -31.99
N LYS A 3 -33.07 -8.02 -32.02
CA LYS A 3 -31.93 -7.08 -31.91
C LYS A 3 -31.61 -6.60 -30.47
N ARG A 4 -32.50 -6.84 -29.51
CA ARG A 4 -32.28 -6.45 -28.10
C ARG A 4 -31.54 -7.52 -27.26
N SER A 5 -31.62 -8.79 -27.69
CA SER A 5 -30.93 -9.90 -26.99
C SER A 5 -29.40 -9.94 -27.20
N LEU A 6 -28.92 -9.43 -28.36
CA LEU A 6 -27.49 -9.49 -28.67
C LEU A 6 -26.64 -8.49 -27.91
N ILE A 7 -27.22 -7.38 -27.45
CA ILE A 7 -26.50 -6.34 -26.68
C ILE A 7 -26.31 -6.75 -25.24
N VAL A 8 -27.26 -7.50 -24.67
CA VAL A 8 -27.17 -8.00 -23.30
C VAL A 8 -26.13 -9.13 -23.18
N PHE A 9 -25.98 -9.95 -24.22
CA PHE A 9 -24.98 -11.05 -24.23
C PHE A 9 -23.54 -10.53 -24.40
N ALA A 10 -23.34 -9.41 -25.08
CA ALA A 10 -22.02 -8.79 -25.24
C ALA A 10 -21.54 -8.09 -23.97
N LEU A 11 -22.45 -7.60 -23.10
CA LEU A 11 -22.08 -6.97 -21.83
C LEU A 11 -21.77 -7.97 -20.72
N THR A 12 -22.38 -9.18 -20.75
CA THR A 12 -22.10 -10.21 -19.75
C THR A 12 -20.80 -10.99 -20.01
N LEU A 13 -20.33 -11.04 -21.26
CA LEU A 13 -19.06 -11.71 -21.59
C LEU A 13 -17.81 -10.89 -21.27
N VAL A 14 -17.93 -9.57 -21.09
CA VAL A 14 -16.81 -8.67 -20.74
C VAL A 14 -16.53 -8.65 -19.23
N LEU A 15 -17.47 -9.11 -18.39
CA LEU A 15 -17.31 -9.11 -16.92
C LEU A 15 -16.66 -10.38 -16.33
N VAL A 16 -16.38 -11.41 -17.16
CA VAL A 16 -15.87 -12.71 -16.65
C VAL A 16 -14.35 -12.89 -16.88
N THR A 17 -13.66 -11.98 -17.57
CA THR A 17 -12.24 -12.19 -17.95
C THR A 17 -11.23 -11.22 -17.33
N SER A 18 -11.56 -10.49 -16.28
CA SER A 18 -10.58 -9.61 -15.60
C SER A 18 -10.19 -10.07 -14.20
N ALA A 19 -9.87 -11.37 -14.06
CA ALA A 19 -9.04 -11.81 -12.94
C ALA A 19 -7.56 -11.64 -13.34
N VAL A 20 -7.03 -10.42 -13.26
CA VAL A 20 -5.59 -10.16 -13.44
C VAL A 20 -4.88 -10.46 -12.12
N PRO A 21 -3.89 -11.36 -12.08
CA PRO A 21 -3.17 -11.66 -10.85
C PRO A 21 -2.32 -10.45 -10.44
N VAL A 22 -2.52 -9.98 -9.21
CA VAL A 22 -1.67 -8.99 -8.58
C VAL A 22 -0.32 -9.65 -8.28
N ARG A 23 0.77 -9.20 -8.94
CA ARG A 23 2.13 -9.63 -8.61
C ARG A 23 2.70 -8.74 -7.53
N HIS A 24 3.20 -9.36 -6.48
CA HIS A 24 4.00 -8.68 -5.45
C HIS A 24 5.42 -8.42 -5.98
N VAL A 25 5.81 -7.14 -6.04
CA VAL A 25 7.20 -6.74 -6.23
C VAL A 25 7.56 -5.83 -5.07
N HIS A 26 8.47 -6.29 -4.22
CA HIS A 26 9.11 -5.53 -3.13
C HIS A 26 8.18 -4.83 -2.11
N GLY A 27 7.09 -5.48 -1.69
CA GLY A 27 6.28 -4.99 -0.55
C GLY A 27 5.43 -3.75 -0.80
N ILE A 28 5.29 -3.30 -2.03
CA ILE A 28 4.46 -2.17 -2.43
C ILE A 28 3.20 -2.73 -3.11
N LEU A 29 2.02 -2.37 -2.60
CA LEU A 29 0.75 -2.60 -3.29
C LEU A 29 0.67 -1.63 -4.46
N MET A 30 0.88 -2.13 -5.67
CA MET A 30 0.71 -1.39 -6.91
C MET A 30 -0.64 -1.72 -7.55
N THR A 31 -1.28 -0.71 -8.11
CA THR A 31 -2.46 -0.89 -8.93
C THR A 31 -2.10 -1.59 -10.26
N PRO A 32 -3.04 -2.26 -10.93
CA PRO A 32 -2.79 -2.89 -12.23
C PRO A 32 -2.18 -1.94 -13.27
N ASP A 33 -2.47 -0.64 -13.19
CA ASP A 33 -1.90 0.39 -14.07
C ASP A 33 -0.42 0.69 -13.73
N GLU A 34 -0.03 0.59 -12.46
CA GLU A 34 1.35 0.77 -12.00
C GLU A 34 2.22 -0.44 -12.34
N VAL A 35 1.66 -1.65 -12.25
CA VAL A 35 2.34 -2.90 -12.70
C VAL A 35 2.52 -2.91 -14.21
N ALA A 36 1.54 -2.44 -14.98
CA ALA A 36 1.65 -2.31 -16.43
C ALA A 36 2.70 -1.27 -16.87
N MET A 37 2.95 -0.24 -16.05
CA MET A 37 4.04 0.72 -16.27
C MET A 37 5.43 0.11 -16.03
N LEU A 38 5.58 -0.77 -15.05
CA LEU A 38 6.84 -1.47 -14.76
C LEU A 38 7.18 -2.52 -15.84
N ASP A 39 6.19 -3.29 -16.30
CA ASP A 39 6.37 -4.26 -17.40
C ASP A 39 6.72 -3.58 -18.74
N ALA A 40 6.26 -2.35 -18.95
CA ALA A 40 6.60 -1.56 -20.15
C ALA A 40 8.01 -0.96 -20.10
N SER A 41 8.59 -0.79 -18.89
CA SER A 41 9.94 -0.23 -18.71
C SER A 41 11.05 -1.29 -18.77
N SER A 42 10.71 -2.58 -18.64
CA SER A 42 11.67 -3.69 -18.62
C SER A 42 11.91 -4.36 -19.99
N ARG A 43 11.33 -3.82 -21.07
CA ARG A 43 11.63 -4.25 -22.43
C ARG A 43 12.63 -3.31 -23.07
N ASP A 44 13.86 -3.78 -23.12
CA ASP A 44 14.97 -3.12 -23.77
C ASP A 44 14.69 -2.90 -25.26
N ASP A 45 15.25 -1.79 -25.74
CA ASP A 45 15.28 -1.26 -27.08
C ASP A 45 16.10 -2.18 -27.99
N ASP A 46 15.50 -3.25 -28.51
CA ASP A 46 16.01 -3.92 -29.71
C ASP A 46 14.92 -4.68 -30.45
N GLY A 47 14.58 -4.14 -31.62
CA GLY A 47 14.11 -4.92 -32.75
C GLY A 47 12.60 -5.16 -32.89
N GLN A 48 11.98 -4.30 -33.66
CA GLN A 48 10.89 -4.58 -34.61
C GLN A 48 9.86 -5.67 -34.24
N SER A 49 8.70 -5.20 -33.78
CA SER A 49 7.44 -5.83 -34.18
C SER A 49 6.38 -4.73 -34.41
N LYS A 50 6.10 -4.47 -35.67
CA LYS A 50 4.89 -3.77 -36.11
C LYS A 50 3.69 -4.69 -35.83
N GLY A 51 3.17 -4.65 -34.62
CA GLY A 51 1.89 -5.23 -34.24
C GLY A 51 0.85 -4.12 -34.11
N ASP A 52 -0.13 -4.21 -34.95
CA ASP A 52 -1.22 -3.25 -35.15
C ASP A 52 -2.00 -2.98 -33.84
N ASN A 53 -1.85 -1.77 -33.27
CA ASN A 53 -2.50 -1.33 -32.03
C ASN A 53 -4.00 -0.99 -32.21
N THR A 54 -4.68 -1.71 -33.11
CA THR A 54 -6.11 -1.52 -33.42
C THR A 54 -7.00 -1.79 -32.19
N PHE A 55 -6.60 -2.73 -31.33
CA PHE A 55 -7.38 -3.09 -30.15
C PHE A 55 -7.46 -1.97 -29.11
N VAL A 56 -6.37 -1.22 -28.93
CA VAL A 56 -6.31 -0.10 -27.98
C VAL A 56 -7.10 1.12 -28.50
N ARG A 57 -7.21 1.27 -29.83
CA ARG A 57 -8.02 2.35 -30.44
C ARG A 57 -9.52 2.12 -30.26
N VAL A 58 -9.98 0.87 -30.36
CA VAL A 58 -11.41 0.53 -30.23
C VAL A 58 -11.91 0.72 -28.80
N LEU A 59 -11.09 0.50 -27.79
CA LEU A 59 -11.47 0.69 -26.37
C LEU A 59 -11.46 2.16 -25.91
N LYS A 60 -10.69 3.05 -26.58
CA LYS A 60 -10.63 4.48 -26.21
C LYS A 60 -11.77 5.33 -26.79
N ALA A 61 -12.37 4.91 -27.90
CA ALA A 61 -13.42 5.68 -28.58
C ALA A 61 -14.76 5.73 -27.81
N PRO A 62 -15.28 4.64 -27.22
CA PRO A 62 -16.55 4.67 -26.50
C PRO A 62 -16.50 5.50 -25.23
N ILE A 63 -15.35 5.50 -24.50
CA ILE A 63 -15.20 6.20 -23.22
C ILE A 63 -15.22 7.72 -23.41
N LYS A 64 -14.62 8.22 -24.48
CA LYS A 64 -14.71 9.66 -24.80
C LYS A 64 -16.11 10.11 -25.23
N ALA A 65 -16.86 9.23 -25.89
CA ALA A 65 -18.24 9.50 -26.31
C ALA A 65 -19.20 9.52 -25.11
N ILE A 66 -19.02 8.62 -24.14
CA ILE A 66 -19.81 8.57 -22.91
C ILE A 66 -19.57 9.82 -22.03
N GLY A 67 -18.32 10.28 -21.93
CA GLY A 67 -18.00 11.50 -21.18
C GLY A 67 -18.63 12.78 -21.72
N ARG A 68 -18.88 12.85 -23.04
CA ARG A 68 -19.60 13.97 -23.66
C ARG A 68 -21.11 13.92 -23.44
N LEU A 69 -21.69 12.73 -23.32
CA LEU A 69 -23.11 12.51 -23.08
C LEU A 69 -23.55 12.88 -21.65
N PHE A 70 -22.65 12.82 -20.69
CA PHE A 70 -22.93 13.11 -19.28
C PHE A 70 -22.43 14.48 -18.83
N GLY A 71 -22.09 15.39 -19.74
CA GLY A 71 -21.77 16.79 -19.39
C GLY A 71 -20.50 16.96 -18.53
N VAL A 72 -19.61 15.98 -18.50
CA VAL A 72 -18.31 16.07 -17.82
C VAL A 72 -17.33 16.87 -18.69
N GLY A 73 -17.60 18.17 -18.79
CA GLY A 73 -16.83 19.10 -19.65
C GLY A 73 -16.38 20.37 -18.93
N LYS A 74 -16.56 20.48 -17.62
CA LYS A 74 -15.88 21.53 -16.83
C LYS A 74 -14.52 20.99 -16.40
N LYS A 75 -13.45 21.72 -16.76
CA LYS A 75 -12.11 21.48 -16.19
C LYS A 75 -12.21 21.60 -14.68
N ASP A 76 -12.21 20.47 -14.01
CA ASP A 76 -11.97 20.39 -12.59
C ASP A 76 -10.48 20.72 -12.40
N GLU A 77 -10.18 21.88 -11.83
CA GLU A 77 -8.80 22.32 -11.56
C GLU A 77 -8.03 21.37 -10.62
N ASN A 78 -8.70 20.36 -10.07
CA ASN A 78 -8.16 19.32 -9.20
C ASN A 78 -8.02 17.95 -9.87
N LYS A 79 -8.17 17.84 -11.18
CA LYS A 79 -8.01 16.54 -11.84
C LYS A 79 -6.52 16.21 -11.97
N PRO A 80 -6.05 15.04 -11.48
CA PRO A 80 -4.63 14.68 -11.58
C PRO A 80 -4.19 14.62 -13.05
N GLU A 81 -3.23 15.47 -13.43
CA GLU A 81 -2.54 15.38 -14.71
C GLU A 81 -1.55 14.20 -14.64
N ARG A 82 -1.69 13.25 -15.55
CA ARG A 82 -0.79 12.09 -15.62
C ARG A 82 0.60 12.55 -16.05
N LEU A 83 1.62 12.13 -15.30
CA LEU A 83 3.04 12.32 -15.63
C LEU A 83 3.36 11.83 -17.04
N SER A 84 4.26 12.55 -17.73
CA SER A 84 4.84 12.04 -18.97
C SER A 84 5.79 10.87 -18.66
N ARG A 85 5.99 9.95 -19.64
CA ARG A 85 6.94 8.82 -19.48
C ARG A 85 8.37 9.27 -19.13
N LYS A 86 8.78 10.47 -19.56
CA LYS A 86 10.10 11.05 -19.22
C LYS A 86 10.19 11.46 -17.75
N ASP A 87 9.10 11.99 -17.20
CA ASP A 87 9.06 12.42 -15.80
C ASP A 87 9.01 11.22 -14.86
N VAL A 88 8.31 10.15 -15.23
CA VAL A 88 8.32 8.87 -14.50
C VAL A 88 9.72 8.27 -14.44
N LYS A 89 10.44 8.15 -15.58
CA LYS A 89 11.82 7.65 -15.61
C LYS A 89 12.78 8.47 -14.73
N LYS A 90 12.54 9.77 -14.60
CA LYS A 90 13.35 10.64 -13.75
C LYS A 90 13.07 10.42 -12.25
N PHE A 91 11.87 9.98 -11.88
CA PHE A 91 11.53 9.53 -10.53
C PHE A 91 12.13 8.16 -10.19
N GLU A 92 12.11 7.22 -11.12
CA GLU A 92 12.67 5.87 -10.94
C GLU A 92 14.19 5.90 -10.69
N SER A 93 14.90 6.88 -11.29
CA SER A 93 16.36 7.04 -11.10
C SER A 93 16.76 7.61 -9.73
N VAL A 94 15.81 8.08 -8.93
CA VAL A 94 16.03 8.72 -7.62
C VAL A 94 15.64 7.78 -6.50
N GLY A 95 15.99 6.56 -6.53
CA GLY A 95 15.75 5.58 -5.47
C GLY A 95 14.45 5.85 -4.69
N ALA A 96 13.47 4.99 -4.81
CA ALA A 96 12.20 5.14 -4.08
C ALA A 96 12.49 5.53 -2.63
N ALA A 97 11.96 6.67 -2.19
CA ALA A 97 12.02 7.05 -0.79
C ALA A 97 11.65 5.81 0.02
N LYS A 98 12.43 5.48 1.05
CA LYS A 98 12.10 4.37 1.95
C LYS A 98 10.70 4.60 2.46
N VAL A 99 9.72 4.09 1.71
CA VAL A 99 8.34 4.02 2.15
C VAL A 99 8.42 3.32 3.49
N VAL A 100 7.91 3.96 4.50
CA VAL A 100 7.76 3.51 5.87
C VAL A 100 8.20 2.05 6.04
N ASP A 101 9.26 1.84 6.81
CA ASP A 101 9.85 0.50 7.03
C ASP A 101 8.72 -0.54 7.17
N ALA A 102 8.79 -1.62 6.41
CA ALA A 102 7.81 -2.72 6.45
C ALA A 102 7.55 -3.23 7.89
N ARG A 103 8.46 -2.94 8.83
CA ARG A 103 8.31 -3.21 10.26
C ARG A 103 7.28 -2.33 10.95
N THR A 104 6.93 -1.17 10.37
CA THR A 104 5.98 -0.20 10.95
C THR A 104 4.63 -0.17 10.25
N THR A 105 4.43 -0.97 9.19
CA THR A 105 3.15 -1.11 8.48
C THR A 105 2.64 -2.54 8.52
N GLY A 106 1.35 -2.69 8.36
CA GLY A 106 0.72 -3.98 8.12
C GLY A 106 0.26 -4.71 9.37
N PHE A 107 0.12 -6.00 9.22
CA PHE A 107 -0.29 -6.89 10.30
C PHE A 107 0.82 -7.03 11.33
N GLU A 108 0.43 -7.06 12.60
CA GLU A 108 1.34 -7.38 13.68
C GLU A 108 1.41 -8.91 13.82
N THR A 109 2.63 -9.44 13.82
CA THR A 109 2.89 -10.79 14.28
C THR A 109 3.60 -10.68 15.60
N PRO A 110 3.14 -11.38 16.65
CA PRO A 110 3.80 -11.34 17.94
C PRO A 110 5.31 -11.67 17.84
N ALA A 111 6.13 -11.01 18.63
CA ALA A 111 7.58 -11.22 18.64
C ALA A 111 7.92 -12.69 18.83
N ALA A 112 8.72 -13.26 17.92
CA ALA A 112 9.20 -14.61 18.03
C ALA A 112 10.11 -14.74 19.26
N THR A 113 9.73 -15.54 20.23
CA THR A 113 10.72 -16.21 21.09
C THR A 113 11.46 -17.20 20.18
N ALA A 114 12.79 -17.13 20.18
CA ALA A 114 13.66 -17.87 19.29
C ALA A 114 13.19 -19.32 19.05
N ALA A 115 12.65 -19.59 17.87
CA ALA A 115 12.24 -20.92 17.47
C ALA A 115 13.42 -21.62 16.82
N THR A 116 13.77 -22.75 17.36
CA THR A 116 14.80 -23.66 16.89
C THR A 116 14.60 -24.08 15.44
N GLU A 117 15.62 -23.89 14.62
CA GLU A 117 15.78 -24.52 13.30
C GLU A 117 15.75 -26.04 13.47
N ASN A 118 14.76 -26.70 12.91
CA ASN A 118 14.52 -28.11 12.62
C ASN A 118 13.13 -28.54 13.09
N ALA A 119 12.08 -28.03 12.47
CA ALA A 119 10.75 -28.61 12.63
C ALA A 119 10.70 -29.90 11.80
N ALA A 120 10.96 -31.05 12.42
CA ALA A 120 10.49 -32.31 11.88
C ALA A 120 8.97 -32.17 11.57
N VAL A 121 8.52 -32.77 10.46
CA VAL A 121 7.10 -32.81 10.10
C VAL A 121 6.37 -33.54 11.22
N VAL A 122 5.77 -32.80 12.15
CA VAL A 122 5.01 -33.33 13.29
C VAL A 122 3.55 -33.17 12.98
N ASP A 123 2.77 -34.25 13.21
CA ASP A 123 1.32 -34.17 13.08
C ASP A 123 0.75 -33.21 14.14
N PRO A 124 0.06 -32.14 13.72
CA PRO A 124 -0.51 -31.15 14.65
C PRO A 124 -1.49 -31.76 15.67
N ALA A 125 -2.16 -32.85 15.33
CA ALA A 125 -3.13 -33.51 16.21
C ALA A 125 -2.49 -34.16 17.46
N LEU A 126 -1.19 -34.44 17.42
CA LEU A 126 -0.45 -35.05 18.51
C LEU A 126 0.20 -34.03 19.45
N VAL A 127 0.02 -32.75 19.21
CA VAL A 127 0.70 -31.66 19.92
C VAL A 127 -0.28 -30.86 20.79
N PRO A 128 0.09 -30.45 22.03
CA PRO A 128 -0.74 -29.60 22.87
C PRO A 128 -1.14 -28.29 22.16
N ALA A 129 -2.33 -27.76 22.46
CA ALA A 129 -2.88 -26.58 21.80
C ALA A 129 -1.93 -25.35 21.82
N ARG A 130 -1.26 -25.10 22.94
CA ARG A 130 -0.30 -23.99 23.06
C ARG A 130 0.97 -24.20 22.24
N GLU A 131 1.46 -25.42 22.17
CA GLU A 131 2.63 -25.72 21.34
C GLU A 131 2.27 -25.58 19.85
N ASN A 132 1.09 -26.00 19.43
CA ASN A 132 0.56 -25.76 18.09
C ASN A 132 0.48 -24.26 17.78
N LEU A 133 0.07 -23.43 18.76
CA LEU A 133 0.03 -21.99 18.61
C LEU A 133 1.43 -21.41 18.33
N GLU A 134 2.44 -21.79 19.12
CA GLU A 134 3.82 -21.32 18.95
C GLU A 134 4.44 -21.81 17.64
N ARG A 135 4.20 -23.05 17.25
CA ARG A 135 4.63 -23.59 15.95
C ARG A 135 3.98 -22.82 14.79
N GLY A 136 2.67 -22.57 14.87
CA GLY A 136 1.96 -21.76 13.88
C GLY A 136 2.52 -20.35 13.76
N ARG A 137 2.86 -19.72 14.88
CA ARG A 137 3.52 -18.41 14.91
C ARG A 137 4.89 -18.44 14.22
N ALA A 138 5.73 -19.42 14.53
CA ALA A 138 7.03 -19.58 13.92
C ALA A 138 6.93 -19.79 12.40
N LEU A 139 5.93 -20.57 11.95
CA LEU A 139 5.66 -20.82 10.53
C LEU A 139 5.19 -19.57 9.79
N ILE A 140 4.37 -18.70 10.43
CA ILE A 140 4.04 -17.38 9.86
C ILE A 140 5.31 -16.55 9.66
N ASN A 141 6.18 -16.48 10.68
CA ASN A 141 7.41 -15.70 10.63
C ASN A 141 8.39 -16.22 9.55
N SER A 142 8.41 -17.51 9.28
CA SER A 142 9.19 -18.11 8.19
C SER A 142 8.50 -18.05 6.81
N GLY A 143 7.29 -17.49 6.73
CA GLY A 143 6.54 -17.39 5.48
C GLY A 143 5.76 -18.63 5.08
N ASN A 144 5.78 -19.69 5.89
CA ASN A 144 5.06 -20.94 5.61
C ASN A 144 3.61 -20.89 6.12
N ALA A 145 2.78 -20.12 5.41
CA ALA A 145 1.39 -19.91 5.79
C ALA A 145 0.51 -21.16 5.70
N ALA A 146 0.84 -22.14 4.83
CA ALA A 146 0.05 -23.33 4.67
C ALA A 146 0.11 -24.22 5.92
N ASP A 147 1.32 -24.50 6.39
CA ASP A 147 1.52 -25.30 7.59
C ASP A 147 1.07 -24.54 8.85
N ALA A 148 1.29 -23.21 8.87
CA ALA A 148 0.78 -22.36 9.95
C ALA A 148 -0.74 -22.52 10.13
N ILE A 149 -1.52 -22.54 9.04
CA ILE A 149 -2.96 -22.75 9.10
C ILE A 149 -3.30 -24.11 9.73
N ALA A 150 -2.57 -25.18 9.39
CA ALA A 150 -2.82 -26.50 9.94
C ALA A 150 -2.61 -26.53 11.47
N PHE A 151 -1.44 -26.06 11.94
CA PHE A 151 -1.12 -26.01 13.37
C PHE A 151 -2.07 -25.10 14.15
N LEU A 152 -2.34 -23.89 13.63
CA LEU A 152 -3.22 -22.93 14.30
C LEU A 152 -4.68 -23.38 14.33
N SER A 153 -5.17 -24.03 13.27
CA SER A 153 -6.52 -24.58 13.25
C SER A 153 -6.69 -25.69 14.31
N THR A 154 -5.67 -26.56 14.44
CA THR A 154 -5.66 -27.58 15.50
C THR A 154 -5.60 -26.93 16.89
N ALA A 155 -4.77 -25.89 17.08
CA ALA A 155 -4.67 -25.17 18.34
C ALA A 155 -6.02 -24.60 18.81
N VAL A 156 -6.72 -23.85 17.92
CA VAL A 156 -8.03 -23.24 18.28
C VAL A 156 -9.16 -24.25 18.34
N SER A 157 -9.03 -25.42 17.70
CA SER A 157 -10.00 -26.50 17.82
C SER A 157 -9.87 -27.21 19.16
N ALA A 158 -8.64 -27.40 19.63
CA ALA A 158 -8.36 -28.01 20.95
C ALA A 158 -8.65 -27.06 22.11
N ASP A 159 -8.37 -25.76 21.94
CA ASP A 159 -8.70 -24.73 22.92
C ASP A 159 -9.30 -23.48 22.23
N PRO A 160 -10.63 -23.38 22.13
CA PRO A 160 -11.30 -22.23 21.54
C PRO A 160 -11.10 -20.90 22.29
N LYS A 161 -10.50 -20.91 23.49
CA LYS A 161 -10.16 -19.71 24.26
C LYS A 161 -8.79 -19.14 23.88
N LEU A 162 -8.03 -19.80 23.04
CA LEU A 162 -6.78 -19.27 22.48
C LEU A 162 -7.10 -18.18 21.44
N HIS A 163 -7.52 -16.99 21.92
CA HIS A 163 -7.95 -15.87 21.07
C HIS A 163 -6.84 -15.41 20.14
N GLU A 164 -5.60 -15.49 20.57
CA GLU A 164 -4.41 -15.21 19.78
C GLU A 164 -4.29 -16.13 18.56
N GLY A 165 -4.68 -17.40 18.69
CA GLY A 165 -4.71 -18.36 17.59
C GLY A 165 -5.61 -17.91 16.46
N TYR A 166 -6.75 -17.28 16.75
CA TYR A 166 -7.59 -16.68 15.71
C TYR A 166 -6.93 -15.48 15.04
N SER A 167 -6.22 -14.63 15.78
CA SER A 167 -5.47 -13.51 15.15
C SER A 167 -4.39 -14.04 14.23
N LEU A 168 -3.61 -15.03 14.66
CA LEU A 168 -2.58 -15.67 13.84
C LEU A 168 -3.17 -16.38 12.61
N LEU A 169 -4.30 -17.08 12.76
CA LEU A 169 -5.04 -17.67 11.62
C LEU A 169 -5.43 -16.59 10.61
N GLY A 170 -5.90 -15.43 11.08
CA GLY A 170 -6.22 -14.31 10.21
C GLY A 170 -5.02 -13.87 9.38
N VAL A 171 -3.84 -13.75 10.00
CA VAL A 171 -2.58 -13.42 9.31
C VAL A 171 -2.21 -14.52 8.30
N ALA A 172 -2.26 -15.79 8.69
CA ALA A 172 -1.92 -16.91 7.82
C ALA A 172 -2.87 -17.03 6.61
N TYR A 173 -4.18 -16.83 6.81
CA TYR A 173 -5.15 -16.80 5.73
C TYR A 173 -4.93 -15.61 4.79
N GLU A 174 -4.58 -14.43 5.31
CA GLU A 174 -4.24 -13.28 4.49
C GLU A 174 -2.99 -13.52 3.63
N MET A 175 -1.94 -14.13 4.19
CA MET A 175 -0.74 -14.54 3.44
C MET A 175 -1.08 -15.52 2.31
N LYS A 176 -2.12 -16.34 2.45
CA LYS A 176 -2.63 -17.26 1.41
C LYS A 176 -3.64 -16.61 0.47
N GLY A 177 -4.01 -15.34 0.66
CA GLY A 177 -5.04 -14.66 -0.10
C GLY A 177 -6.47 -15.13 0.19
N MET A 178 -6.67 -15.89 1.27
CA MET A 178 -7.97 -16.41 1.70
C MET A 178 -8.73 -15.37 2.52
N ARG A 179 -9.13 -14.30 1.86
CA ARG A 179 -9.60 -13.06 2.47
C ARG A 179 -10.81 -13.25 3.40
N ASP A 180 -11.81 -14.00 2.98
CA ASP A 180 -13.02 -14.21 3.78
C ASP A 180 -12.70 -14.93 5.09
N ARG A 181 -11.83 -15.94 5.04
CA ARG A 181 -11.36 -16.65 6.24
C ARG A 181 -10.52 -15.77 7.14
N ALA A 182 -9.73 -14.87 6.57
CA ALA A 182 -8.96 -13.89 7.34
C ALA A 182 -9.91 -12.95 8.10
N PHE A 183 -10.97 -12.42 7.45
CA PHE A 183 -12.00 -11.62 8.12
C PHE A 183 -12.65 -12.38 9.27
N GLU A 184 -13.17 -13.58 9.01
CA GLU A 184 -13.82 -14.41 10.04
C GLU A 184 -12.89 -14.64 11.25
N SER A 185 -11.63 -14.91 10.99
CA SER A 185 -10.63 -15.17 12.04
C SER A 185 -10.33 -13.93 12.86
N PHE A 186 -10.07 -12.79 12.23
CA PHE A 186 -9.82 -11.53 12.96
C PHE A 186 -11.06 -11.05 13.71
N GLU A 187 -12.26 -11.21 13.17
CA GLU A 187 -13.51 -10.90 13.87
C GLU A 187 -13.70 -11.75 15.12
N LYS A 188 -13.39 -13.07 15.04
CA LYS A 188 -13.40 -13.95 16.22
C LYS A 188 -12.42 -13.47 17.29
N ALA A 189 -11.19 -13.06 16.90
CA ALA A 189 -10.20 -12.51 17.83
C ALA A 189 -10.71 -11.22 18.50
N VAL A 190 -11.23 -10.27 17.73
CA VAL A 190 -11.78 -9.00 18.25
C VAL A 190 -13.04 -9.23 19.09
N LYS A 191 -13.90 -10.20 18.76
CA LYS A 191 -15.08 -10.56 19.56
C LYS A 191 -14.67 -11.15 20.92
N ALA A 192 -13.59 -11.91 20.95
CA ALA A 192 -13.08 -12.52 22.17
C ALA A 192 -12.42 -11.50 23.09
N ASP A 193 -11.61 -10.56 22.54
CA ASP A 193 -11.03 -9.44 23.27
C ASP A 193 -11.10 -8.16 22.43
N GLY A 194 -12.16 -7.40 22.64
CA GLY A 194 -12.39 -6.13 21.94
C GLY A 194 -11.49 -4.97 22.39
N ASN A 195 -10.66 -5.17 23.39
CA ASN A 195 -9.66 -4.20 23.86
C ASN A 195 -8.21 -4.61 23.56
N ASN A 196 -8.02 -5.66 22.77
CA ASN A 196 -6.69 -6.00 22.29
C ASN A 196 -6.31 -5.12 21.09
N GLY A 197 -5.27 -4.31 21.25
CA GLY A 197 -4.83 -3.35 20.22
C GLY A 197 -4.34 -4.05 18.94
N GLU A 198 -3.68 -5.21 19.07
CA GLU A 198 -3.22 -6.02 17.95
C GLU A 198 -4.39 -6.54 17.11
N TYR A 199 -5.40 -7.14 17.75
CA TYR A 199 -6.55 -7.68 17.03
C TYR A 199 -7.32 -6.57 16.31
N LEU A 200 -7.49 -5.42 16.98
CA LEU A 200 -8.11 -4.23 16.38
C LEU A 200 -7.30 -3.70 15.19
N ASN A 201 -5.96 -3.64 15.33
CA ASN A 201 -5.08 -3.22 14.25
C ASN A 201 -5.16 -4.17 13.05
N ASN A 202 -5.10 -5.48 13.29
CA ASN A 202 -5.10 -6.48 12.23
C ASN A 202 -6.42 -6.48 11.47
N LEU A 203 -7.55 -6.43 12.16
CA LEU A 203 -8.86 -6.31 11.53
C LEU A 203 -9.00 -4.98 10.76
N GLY A 204 -8.58 -3.87 11.35
CA GLY A 204 -8.60 -2.56 10.71
C GLY A 204 -7.73 -2.49 9.47
N PHE A 205 -6.54 -3.10 9.51
CA PHE A 205 -5.67 -3.16 8.35
C PHE A 205 -6.21 -4.07 7.24
N LEU A 206 -6.90 -5.16 7.58
CA LEU A 206 -7.58 -6.01 6.59
C LEU A 206 -8.71 -5.25 5.88
N TYR A 207 -9.51 -4.45 6.62
CA TYR A 207 -10.50 -3.55 6.01
C TYR A 207 -9.85 -2.56 5.04
N PHE A 208 -8.70 -1.96 5.41
CA PHE A 208 -7.94 -1.06 4.53
C PHE A 208 -7.51 -1.75 3.23
N LYS A 209 -6.91 -2.95 3.33
CA LYS A 209 -6.53 -3.74 2.15
C LYS A 209 -7.71 -4.11 1.25
N ASN A 210 -8.90 -4.20 1.83
CA ASN A 210 -10.14 -4.47 1.10
C ASN A 210 -10.83 -3.20 0.57
N GLY A 211 -10.25 -2.02 0.79
CA GLY A 211 -10.79 -0.73 0.32
C GLY A 211 -11.87 -0.12 1.22
N ASP A 212 -12.28 -0.80 2.30
CA ASP A 212 -13.23 -0.26 3.29
C ASP A 212 -12.50 0.65 4.28
N ASN A 213 -12.24 1.87 3.82
CA ASN A 213 -11.50 2.86 4.60
C ASN A 213 -12.26 3.36 5.83
N ASP A 214 -13.58 3.25 5.87
CA ASP A 214 -14.39 3.71 7.01
C ASP A 214 -14.30 2.72 8.18
N ASN A 215 -14.51 1.43 7.94
CA ASN A 215 -14.29 0.40 8.94
C ASN A 215 -12.80 0.31 9.34
N ALA A 216 -11.87 0.44 8.39
CA ALA A 216 -10.45 0.52 8.69
C ALA A 216 -10.14 1.63 9.70
N ALA A 217 -10.60 2.87 9.44
CA ALA A 217 -10.40 4.00 10.34
C ALA A 217 -11.05 3.76 11.72
N LYS A 218 -12.25 3.16 11.77
CA LYS A 218 -12.96 2.83 13.01
C LYS A 218 -12.14 1.91 13.90
N TYR A 219 -11.64 0.80 13.37
CA TYR A 219 -10.89 -0.19 14.15
C TYR A 219 -9.49 0.31 14.51
N LEU A 220 -8.80 0.97 13.57
CA LEU A 220 -7.46 1.53 13.84
C LEU A 220 -7.49 2.69 14.87
N LYS A 221 -8.52 3.54 14.87
CA LYS A 221 -8.71 4.54 15.93
C LYS A 221 -8.88 3.89 17.31
N ARG A 222 -9.56 2.74 17.39
CA ARG A 222 -9.63 1.98 18.64
C ARG A 222 -8.29 1.40 19.02
N ALA A 223 -7.54 0.84 18.06
CA ALA A 223 -6.21 0.27 18.30
C ALA A 223 -5.24 1.32 18.89
N VAL A 224 -5.14 2.52 18.29
CA VAL A 224 -4.28 3.60 18.80
C VAL A 224 -4.75 4.14 20.15
N LYS A 225 -6.04 4.05 20.47
CA LYS A 225 -6.57 4.43 21.80
C LYS A 225 -6.15 3.42 22.87
N VAL A 226 -6.13 2.14 22.55
CA VAL A 226 -5.73 1.06 23.48
C VAL A 226 -4.21 1.06 23.70
N ALA A 227 -3.43 1.23 22.65
CA ALA A 227 -1.97 1.23 22.72
C ALA A 227 -1.38 2.45 21.98
N PRO A 228 -1.41 3.64 22.60
CA PRO A 228 -0.98 4.89 21.95
C PRO A 228 0.53 4.93 21.66
N GLN A 229 1.33 4.08 22.27
CA GLN A 229 2.78 3.93 22.01
C GLN A 229 3.08 3.02 20.81
N ALA A 230 2.10 2.31 20.26
CA ALA A 230 2.29 1.38 19.16
C ALA A 230 2.42 2.14 17.83
N GLN A 231 3.66 2.41 17.41
CA GLN A 231 3.97 3.15 16.17
C GLN A 231 3.29 2.58 14.94
N ARG A 232 3.22 1.24 14.82
CA ARG A 232 2.56 0.54 13.72
C ARG A 232 1.09 0.93 13.59
N TYR A 233 0.36 1.06 14.70
CA TYR A 233 -1.07 1.39 14.66
C TYR A 233 -1.30 2.81 14.16
N TRP A 234 -0.46 3.75 14.61
CA TRP A 234 -0.48 5.12 14.11
C TRP A 234 -0.16 5.18 12.62
N ASN A 235 0.84 4.42 12.19
CA ASN A 235 1.21 4.38 10.79
C ASN A 235 0.08 3.81 9.90
N ASN A 236 -0.54 2.69 10.31
CA ASN A 236 -1.68 2.12 9.60
C ASN A 236 -2.86 3.09 9.57
N LEU A 237 -3.14 3.79 10.67
CA LEU A 237 -4.19 4.83 10.69
C LEU A 237 -3.84 5.99 9.75
N GLY A 238 -2.57 6.43 9.73
CA GLY A 238 -2.08 7.46 8.81
C GLY A 238 -2.30 7.09 7.33
N LEU A 239 -2.02 5.83 6.96
CA LEU A 239 -2.28 5.32 5.62
C LEU A 239 -3.77 5.41 5.25
N VAL A 240 -4.65 5.00 6.17
CA VAL A 240 -6.09 5.07 5.96
C VAL A 240 -6.58 6.52 5.84
N GLN A 241 -6.09 7.43 6.68
CA GLN A 241 -6.48 8.84 6.60
C GLN A 241 -5.99 9.48 5.31
N ALA A 242 -4.77 9.18 4.87
CA ALA A 242 -4.25 9.64 3.58
C ALA A 242 -5.10 9.11 2.42
N GLN A 243 -5.50 7.82 2.43
CA GLN A 243 -6.36 7.25 1.41
C GLN A 243 -7.75 7.91 1.35
N ARG A 244 -8.23 8.45 2.47
CA ARG A 244 -9.45 9.25 2.57
C ARG A 244 -9.24 10.72 2.19
N ALA A 245 -8.07 11.09 1.67
CA ALA A 245 -7.62 12.45 1.39
C ALA A 245 -7.64 13.40 2.61
N LYS A 246 -7.61 12.85 3.83
CA LYS A 246 -7.52 13.59 5.09
C LYS A 246 -6.04 13.77 5.48
N PHE A 247 -5.34 14.60 4.71
CA PHE A 247 -3.89 14.69 4.78
C PHE A 247 -3.35 15.30 6.09
N ASP A 248 -4.05 16.23 6.69
CA ASP A 248 -3.65 16.80 7.98
C ASP A 248 -3.81 15.75 9.11
N GLU A 249 -4.93 14.98 9.14
CA GLU A 249 -5.10 13.87 10.08
C GLU A 249 -4.06 12.74 9.82
N ALA A 250 -3.71 12.51 8.56
CA ALA A 250 -2.67 11.54 8.20
C ALA A 250 -1.30 11.98 8.71
N TYR A 251 -0.96 13.26 8.59
CA TYR A 251 0.27 13.84 9.11
C TYR A 251 0.38 13.63 10.62
N ASP A 252 -0.66 13.97 11.37
CA ASP A 252 -0.67 13.78 12.84
C ASP A 252 -0.42 12.32 13.23
N CYS A 253 -0.97 11.38 12.47
CA CYS A 253 -0.74 9.96 12.69
C CYS A 253 0.72 9.57 12.36
N PHE A 254 1.25 10.01 11.22
CA PHE A 254 2.62 9.69 10.82
C PHE A 254 3.65 10.33 11.75
N VAL A 255 3.42 11.55 12.25
CA VAL A 255 4.30 12.17 13.26
C VAL A 255 4.44 11.27 14.50
N ARG A 256 3.33 10.73 14.99
CA ARG A 256 3.33 9.81 16.14
C ARG A 256 3.99 8.47 15.83
N ALA A 257 3.96 8.04 14.57
CA ALA A 257 4.57 6.80 14.14
C ALA A 257 6.08 6.90 13.92
N VAL A 258 6.54 7.98 13.24
CA VAL A 258 7.90 8.04 12.69
C VAL A 258 8.60 9.41 12.85
N GLY A 259 7.94 10.38 13.48
CA GLY A 259 8.45 11.74 13.68
C GLY A 259 8.05 12.71 12.55
N GLU A 260 8.36 14.00 12.77
CA GLU A 260 7.84 15.09 11.93
C GLU A 260 8.35 15.05 10.50
N TYR A 261 9.66 14.90 10.31
CA TYR A 261 10.26 14.89 8.97
C TYR A 261 9.70 13.75 8.11
N GLU A 262 9.73 12.53 8.61
CA GLU A 262 9.20 11.34 7.95
C GLU A 262 7.68 11.43 7.81
N GLY A 263 7.00 12.09 8.74
CA GLY A 263 5.57 12.41 8.66
C GLY A 263 5.24 13.23 7.43
N HIS A 264 5.99 14.31 7.19
CA HIS A 264 5.86 15.12 5.98
C HIS A 264 6.17 14.33 4.71
N ILE A 265 7.23 13.52 4.71
CA ILE A 265 7.60 12.68 3.57
C ILE A 265 6.48 11.67 3.25
N ASN A 266 5.89 11.03 4.27
CA ASN A 266 4.83 10.04 4.08
C ASN A 266 3.55 10.65 3.50
N VAL A 267 3.14 11.83 4.00
CA VAL A 267 1.99 12.54 3.41
C VAL A 267 2.30 12.96 1.98
N ALA A 268 3.50 13.49 1.71
CA ALA A 268 3.90 13.87 0.36
C ALA A 268 3.88 12.68 -0.61
N ASN A 269 4.34 11.51 -0.18
CA ASN A 269 4.30 10.29 -0.97
C ASN A 269 2.86 9.90 -1.33
N ARG A 270 1.98 9.87 -0.32
CA ARG A 270 0.59 9.46 -0.53
C ARG A 270 -0.21 10.46 -1.34
N SER A 271 -0.08 11.74 -1.04
CA SER A 271 -0.77 12.80 -1.79
C SER A 271 -0.31 12.85 -3.24
N GLN A 272 0.99 12.70 -3.50
CA GLN A 272 1.54 12.65 -4.85
C GLN A 272 1.02 11.44 -5.64
N ALA A 273 1.02 10.25 -5.04
CA ALA A 273 0.50 9.03 -5.67
C ALA A 273 -1.00 9.14 -6.03
N MET A 274 -1.75 9.92 -5.26
CA MET A 274 -3.16 10.19 -5.49
C MET A 274 -3.41 11.41 -6.39
N GLY A 275 -2.36 12.09 -6.89
CA GLY A 275 -2.46 13.27 -7.76
C GLY A 275 -2.73 14.60 -7.05
N TYR A 276 -2.60 14.65 -5.73
CA TYR A 276 -2.73 15.89 -4.95
C TYR A 276 -1.39 16.63 -4.86
N ASP A 277 -0.90 17.13 -6.02
CA ASP A 277 0.42 17.73 -6.14
C ASP A 277 0.65 18.94 -5.24
N LYS A 278 -0.36 19.80 -5.09
CA LYS A 278 -0.27 20.97 -4.19
C LYS A 278 -0.04 20.55 -2.74
N THR A 279 -0.73 19.49 -2.29
CA THR A 279 -0.51 18.92 -0.95
C THR A 279 0.88 18.31 -0.82
N ALA A 280 1.33 17.57 -1.84
CA ALA A 280 2.67 16.99 -1.86
C ALA A 280 3.75 18.07 -1.77
N ILE A 281 3.63 19.16 -2.55
CA ILE A 281 4.52 20.32 -2.50
C ILE A 281 4.53 20.94 -1.09
N LYS A 282 3.34 21.22 -0.50
CA LYS A 282 3.24 21.76 0.86
C LYS A 282 4.08 20.95 1.86
N HIS A 283 3.92 19.64 1.85
CA HIS A 283 4.62 18.78 2.80
C HIS A 283 6.12 18.61 2.47
N LEU A 284 6.50 18.56 1.19
CA LEU A 284 7.91 18.55 0.80
C LEU A 284 8.63 19.84 1.17
N GLU A 285 7.98 21.00 1.09
CA GLU A 285 8.55 22.26 1.54
C GLU A 285 8.78 22.27 3.05
N GLN A 286 7.86 21.73 3.85
CA GLN A 286 8.09 21.57 5.29
C GLN A 286 9.27 20.63 5.58
N ALA A 287 9.36 19.51 4.86
CA ALA A 287 10.52 18.62 4.96
C ALA A 287 11.83 19.32 4.56
N ARG A 288 11.80 20.17 3.51
CA ARG A 288 12.95 20.97 3.09
C ARG A 288 13.39 21.98 4.15
N VAL A 289 12.46 22.63 4.83
CA VAL A 289 12.78 23.54 5.95
C VAL A 289 13.53 22.79 7.06
N MET A 290 13.12 21.56 7.36
CA MET A 290 13.76 20.75 8.41
C MET A 290 15.14 20.21 7.97
N ARG A 291 15.28 19.82 6.71
CA ARG A 291 16.52 19.28 6.12
C ARG A 291 16.77 19.88 4.73
N PRO A 292 17.36 21.09 4.66
CA PRO A 292 17.43 21.88 3.41
C PRO A 292 18.23 21.25 2.27
N ALA A 293 19.25 20.45 2.60
CA ALA A 293 20.16 19.88 1.61
C ALA A 293 19.77 18.43 1.19
N THR A 294 18.57 17.99 1.48
CA THR A 294 18.13 16.63 1.11
C THR A 294 17.86 16.57 -0.41
N ALA A 295 18.77 15.93 -1.14
CA ALA A 295 18.73 15.86 -2.60
C ALA A 295 17.44 15.26 -3.15
N GLU A 296 16.88 14.24 -2.47
CA GLU A 296 15.61 13.62 -2.85
C GLU A 296 14.43 14.61 -2.77
N VAL A 297 14.33 15.37 -1.66
CA VAL A 297 13.26 16.35 -1.47
C VAL A 297 13.36 17.45 -2.53
N LEU A 298 14.57 17.97 -2.77
CA LEU A 298 14.81 19.01 -3.77
C LEU A 298 14.45 18.55 -5.19
N LEU A 299 14.83 17.32 -5.55
CA LEU A 299 14.48 16.79 -6.86
C LEU A 299 12.96 16.63 -7.02
N ARG A 300 12.28 16.12 -6.02
CA ARG A 300 10.81 15.95 -6.05
C ARG A 300 10.10 17.29 -6.16
N LEU A 301 10.54 18.30 -5.40
CA LEU A 301 10.03 19.66 -5.51
C LEU A 301 10.22 20.23 -6.92
N ALA A 302 11.43 20.10 -7.50
CA ALA A 302 11.68 20.57 -8.86
C ALA A 302 10.73 19.97 -9.90
N VAL A 303 10.48 18.66 -9.79
CA VAL A 303 9.54 17.96 -10.70
C VAL A 303 8.09 18.39 -10.48
N LEU A 304 7.66 18.48 -9.22
CA LEU A 304 6.29 18.86 -8.89
C LEU A 304 5.99 20.32 -9.25
N TYR A 305 6.93 21.24 -9.01
CA TYR A 305 6.81 22.64 -9.44
C TYR A 305 6.69 22.74 -10.95
N LYS A 306 7.52 22.01 -11.70
CA LYS A 306 7.43 22.01 -13.16
C LYS A 306 6.08 21.48 -13.64
N ARG A 307 5.56 20.40 -13.00
CA ARG A 307 4.26 19.82 -13.32
C ARG A 307 3.10 20.76 -13.03
N THR A 308 3.22 21.59 -12.00
CA THR A 308 2.21 22.57 -11.60
C THR A 308 2.38 23.94 -12.26
N GLY A 309 3.32 24.08 -13.21
CA GLY A 309 3.54 25.33 -13.96
C GLY A 309 4.35 26.41 -13.20
N ASN A 310 5.02 26.04 -12.11
CA ASN A 310 5.85 26.95 -11.32
C ASN A 310 7.33 26.83 -11.75
N ASP A 311 7.64 27.27 -12.97
CA ASP A 311 8.97 27.06 -13.58
C ASP A 311 10.11 27.76 -12.81
N GLU A 312 9.87 28.91 -12.21
CA GLU A 312 10.85 29.65 -11.39
C GLU A 312 11.23 28.83 -10.13
N LEU A 313 10.24 28.34 -9.37
CA LEU A 313 10.48 27.50 -8.20
C LEU A 313 11.14 26.17 -8.58
N ALA A 314 10.82 25.63 -9.76
CA ALA A 314 11.47 24.43 -10.27
C ALA A 314 12.96 24.67 -10.57
N ALA A 315 13.31 25.84 -11.13
CA ALA A 315 14.70 26.23 -11.39
C ALA A 315 15.47 26.42 -10.07
N ASP A 316 14.87 27.06 -9.08
CA ASP A 316 15.47 27.27 -7.76
C ASP A 316 15.72 25.94 -7.04
N ALA A 317 14.76 25.02 -7.06
CA ALA A 317 14.93 23.70 -6.47
C ALA A 317 16.02 22.87 -7.17
N ASN A 318 16.15 22.99 -8.51
CA ASN A 318 17.24 22.35 -9.26
C ASN A 318 18.61 22.95 -8.91
N LYS A 319 18.71 24.28 -8.76
CA LYS A 319 19.96 24.97 -8.34
C LYS A 319 20.38 24.48 -6.95
N ALA A 320 19.45 24.41 -5.99
CA ALA A 320 19.70 23.89 -4.65
C ALA A 320 20.15 22.42 -4.68
N LEU A 321 19.53 21.59 -5.55
CA LEU A 321 19.91 20.19 -5.74
C LEU A 321 21.36 20.04 -6.23
N VAL A 322 21.77 20.85 -7.19
CA VAL A 322 23.16 20.85 -7.70
C VAL A 322 24.13 21.22 -6.58
N ALA A 323 23.83 22.25 -5.80
CA ALA A 323 24.67 22.68 -4.67
C ALA A 323 24.76 21.57 -3.60
N ALA A 324 23.65 20.94 -3.23
CA ALA A 324 23.63 19.84 -2.25
C ALA A 324 24.47 18.63 -2.70
N LYS A 325 24.42 18.29 -4.00
CA LYS A 325 25.24 17.19 -4.56
C LYS A 325 26.73 17.54 -4.56
N SER A 326 27.11 18.78 -4.88
CA SER A 326 28.52 19.24 -4.85
C SER A 326 29.08 19.18 -3.43
N GLN A 327 28.32 19.62 -2.42
CA GLN A 327 28.72 19.54 -1.02
C GLN A 327 28.91 18.08 -0.56
N ALA A 328 27.99 17.18 -0.93
CA ALA A 328 28.10 15.77 -0.58
C ALA A 328 29.32 15.08 -1.20
N ASN A 329 29.78 15.51 -2.35
CA ASN A 329 31.00 14.98 -2.98
C ASN A 329 32.26 15.54 -2.32
N ALA A 330 32.30 16.85 -1.97
CA ALA A 330 33.42 17.45 -1.29
C ALA A 330 33.67 16.90 0.14
N THR A 331 32.68 16.32 0.78
CA THR A 331 32.83 15.68 2.10
C THR A 331 33.29 14.22 2.05
N LYS A 332 33.43 13.64 0.84
CA LYS A 332 33.91 12.27 0.64
C LYS A 332 35.38 12.20 0.21
N GLU A 333 35.99 13.31 -0.15
CA GLU A 333 37.40 13.50 -0.39
C GLU A 333 38.10 13.95 0.91
#